data_1c8a8e51a99f656f857ed56c1622122c
#
_entry.id   1c8a8e51a99f656f857ed56c1622122c
#
_cell.length_a   1.000
_cell.length_b   1.000
_cell.length_c   1.000
_cell.angle_alpha   90.00
_cell.angle_beta   90.00
_cell.angle_gamma   90.00
#
_symmetry.space_group_name_H-M   'P 1'
#
loop_
_entity.id
_entity.type
_entity.pdbx_description
1 polymer ?
#
loop_
_entity_poly.entity_id
_entity_poly.type
_entity_poly.pdbx_seq_one_letter_code
_entity_poly.pdbx_strand_id
1 'polypeptide(L)'
;MNRRVTILLSVILLGLVLVACRGGASGVSATPIPTLIPATPPGPGGPGVLAIMAATPHCTVRAVDLIGAWVQAGAPETAPFDFTDAFGVACTATFDPDVQILFTQSNVWFKGALACIACHGPDLTASYALMNLSDYQGVTYGSRRTSADAKGSDILGGGDWQKARLYQMLTTGAMPPGRPGLLPEKGPLVPAGKPK
;
A
#
# COMPACT_ATOMS: atom_id res chain seq x y z
N MET A 1 -14.26 -30.63 38.61
CA MET A 1 -12.82 -30.33 38.39
C MET A 1 -12.34 -29.45 39.51
N ASN A 2 -11.42 -29.92 40.35
CA ASN A 2 -11.10 -29.30 41.64
C ASN A 2 -10.33 -27.97 41.45
N ARG A 3 -10.81 -26.87 42.06
CA ARG A 3 -10.24 -25.52 41.99
C ARG A 3 -8.74 -25.44 42.31
N ARG A 4 -8.21 -26.38 43.09
CA ARG A 4 -6.78 -26.50 43.43
C ARG A 4 -5.91 -27.00 42.28
N VAL A 5 -6.45 -27.80 41.37
CA VAL A 5 -5.74 -28.33 40.20
C VAL A 5 -5.58 -27.20 39.14
N THR A 6 -6.58 -26.33 39.02
CA THR A 6 -6.55 -25.21 38.06
C THR A 6 -5.49 -24.16 38.44
N ILE A 7 -5.31 -23.90 39.76
CA ILE A 7 -4.30 -22.95 40.24
C ILE A 7 -2.87 -23.47 40.06
N LEU A 8 -2.66 -24.77 40.23
CA LEU A 8 -1.33 -25.39 40.04
C LEU A 8 -0.92 -25.39 38.56
N LEU A 9 -1.83 -25.63 37.64
CA LEU A 9 -1.57 -25.57 36.19
C LEU A 9 -1.26 -24.14 35.71
N SER A 10 -1.92 -23.14 36.27
CA SER A 10 -1.64 -21.72 35.92
C SER A 10 -0.28 -21.24 36.38
N VAL A 11 0.22 -21.70 37.55
CA VAL A 11 1.56 -21.34 38.05
C VAL A 11 2.67 -22.00 37.26
N ILE A 12 2.48 -23.23 36.78
CA ILE A 12 3.47 -23.93 35.95
C ILE A 12 3.58 -23.30 34.56
N LEU A 13 2.47 -22.84 33.95
CA LEU A 13 2.48 -22.15 32.66
C LEU A 13 3.18 -20.79 32.73
N LEU A 14 3.03 -20.06 33.83
CA LEU A 14 3.67 -18.76 34.02
C LEU A 14 5.19 -18.85 34.24
N GLY A 15 5.68 -19.98 34.79
CA GLY A 15 7.12 -20.22 35.02
C GLY A 15 7.92 -20.56 33.76
N LEU A 16 7.29 -21.04 32.69
CA LEU A 16 7.97 -21.45 31.45
C LEU A 16 8.23 -20.31 30.45
N VAL A 17 7.62 -19.16 30.64
CA VAL A 17 7.75 -17.99 29.71
C VAL A 17 8.98 -17.13 30.04
N LEU A 18 9.64 -17.28 31.20
CA LEU A 18 10.72 -16.41 31.66
C LEU A 18 12.17 -16.87 31.32
N VAL A 19 12.34 -17.98 30.59
CA VAL A 19 13.70 -18.53 30.30
C VAL A 19 14.17 -18.29 28.87
N ALA A 20 13.41 -17.66 28.00
CA ALA A 20 13.72 -17.55 26.56
C ALA A 20 14.38 -16.23 26.09
N CYS A 21 14.93 -15.38 26.96
CA CYS A 21 15.61 -14.15 26.56
C CYS A 21 17.03 -14.04 27.11
N ARG A 22 17.91 -15.01 26.76
CA ARG A 22 19.38 -14.84 26.83
C ARG A 22 19.97 -15.17 25.45
N GLY A 23 19.74 -14.30 24.49
CA GLY A 23 20.42 -14.31 23.19
C GLY A 23 21.70 -13.49 23.27
N GLY A 24 22.85 -14.11 22.98
CA GLY A 24 24.19 -13.55 23.03
C GLY A 24 24.35 -12.37 22.06
N ALA A 25 25.10 -11.39 22.47
CA ALA A 25 25.57 -10.30 21.63
C ALA A 25 26.57 -10.88 20.61
N SER A 26 26.12 -11.08 19.37
CA SER A 26 27.03 -11.33 18.26
C SER A 26 27.66 -10.00 17.87
N GLY A 27 28.99 -9.90 18.01
CA GLY A 27 29.78 -8.75 17.62
C GLY A 27 29.56 -8.43 16.15
N VAL A 28 29.04 -7.25 15.88
CA VAL A 28 28.90 -6.70 14.51
C VAL A 28 30.32 -6.25 14.13
N SER A 29 30.97 -7.01 13.23
CA SER A 29 32.20 -6.59 12.59
C SER A 29 31.94 -5.34 11.76
N ALA A 30 32.53 -4.23 12.14
CA ALA A 30 32.38 -2.97 11.39
C ALA A 30 33.02 -3.14 10.01
N THR A 31 32.18 -3.11 8.97
CA THR A 31 32.67 -3.03 7.58
C THR A 31 33.33 -1.66 7.38
N PRO A 32 34.54 -1.57 6.85
CA PRO A 32 35.21 -0.29 6.61
C PRO A 32 34.36 0.55 5.63
N ILE A 33 34.12 1.79 6.02
CA ILE A 33 33.43 2.79 5.18
C ILE A 33 34.34 3.02 3.96
N PRO A 34 33.84 2.88 2.71
CA PRO A 34 34.62 3.21 1.52
C PRO A 34 35.02 4.68 1.57
N THR A 35 36.34 4.93 1.55
CA THR A 35 36.92 6.26 1.45
C THR A 35 36.44 6.89 0.12
N LEU A 36 35.72 8.00 0.20
CA LEU A 36 35.36 8.79 -0.97
C LEU A 36 36.64 9.26 -1.67
N ILE A 37 36.89 8.75 -2.86
CA ILE A 37 37.94 9.26 -3.74
C ILE A 37 37.51 10.67 -4.14
N PRO A 38 38.35 11.71 -3.93
CA PRO A 38 38.03 13.07 -4.38
C PRO A 38 37.81 13.06 -5.90
N ALA A 39 36.65 13.54 -6.33
CA ALA A 39 36.35 13.69 -7.76
C ALA A 39 37.38 14.65 -8.36
N THR A 40 38.11 14.21 -9.36
CA THR A 40 39.01 15.05 -10.17
C THR A 40 38.17 16.16 -10.81
N PRO A 41 38.55 17.44 -10.69
CA PRO A 41 37.82 18.51 -11.36
C PRO A 41 37.81 18.28 -12.86
N PRO A 42 36.67 18.47 -13.55
CA PRO A 42 36.63 18.36 -15.00
C PRO A 42 37.52 19.43 -15.62
N GLY A 43 38.40 18.99 -16.55
CA GLY A 43 39.23 19.89 -17.32
C GLY A 43 38.40 20.86 -18.19
N PRO A 44 38.94 22.05 -18.53
CA PRO A 44 38.24 23.05 -19.35
C PRO A 44 38.24 22.57 -20.82
N GLY A 45 37.09 22.08 -21.29
CA GLY A 45 36.98 21.78 -22.73
C GLY A 45 35.86 20.80 -23.06
N GLY A 46 34.66 21.33 -23.28
CA GLY A 46 33.56 20.63 -23.95
C GLY A 46 32.20 21.01 -23.38
N PRO A 47 31.20 21.41 -24.22
CA PRO A 47 29.84 21.52 -23.75
C PRO A 47 29.31 20.13 -23.47
N GLY A 48 29.60 19.60 -22.28
CA GLY A 48 28.91 18.46 -21.73
C GLY A 48 27.47 18.86 -21.49
N VAL A 49 26.62 18.57 -22.45
CA VAL A 49 25.17 18.57 -22.25
C VAL A 49 24.95 17.50 -21.17
N LEU A 50 24.88 17.94 -19.91
CA LEU A 50 24.22 17.16 -18.89
C LEU A 50 22.80 16.96 -19.41
N ALA A 51 22.55 15.83 -20.07
CA ALA A 51 21.22 15.32 -20.27
C ALA A 51 20.68 15.09 -18.86
N ILE A 52 20.11 16.14 -18.26
CA ILE A 52 19.19 16.00 -17.14
C ILE A 52 18.09 15.13 -17.74
N MET A 53 18.11 13.85 -17.46
CA MET A 53 16.96 12.99 -17.68
C MET A 53 15.86 13.62 -16.84
N ALA A 54 15.08 14.47 -17.49
CA ALA A 54 13.91 15.08 -16.88
C ALA A 54 13.03 13.91 -16.49
N ALA A 55 12.92 13.63 -15.20
CA ALA A 55 11.95 12.69 -14.70
C ALA A 55 10.60 13.10 -15.30
N THR A 56 9.91 12.17 -15.93
CA THR A 56 8.59 12.45 -16.51
C THR A 56 7.74 13.09 -15.39
N PRO A 57 7.20 14.31 -15.61
CA PRO A 57 6.45 14.96 -14.55
C PRO A 57 5.25 14.11 -14.18
N HIS A 58 5.17 13.72 -12.92
CA HIS A 58 4.01 13.05 -12.36
C HIS A 58 3.09 14.06 -11.70
N CYS A 59 1.79 13.82 -11.78
CA CYS A 59 0.81 14.53 -10.97
C CYS A 59 0.88 14.03 -9.52
N THR A 60 0.40 14.85 -8.58
CA THR A 60 0.37 14.51 -7.15
C THR A 60 -1.07 14.54 -6.65
N VAL A 61 -1.57 13.44 -6.13
CA VAL A 61 -2.99 13.31 -5.77
C VAL A 61 -3.15 12.55 -4.46
N ARG A 62 -4.25 12.77 -3.73
CA ARG A 62 -4.61 11.93 -2.59
C ARG A 62 -4.96 10.52 -3.05
N ALA A 63 -4.45 9.52 -2.37
CA ALA A 63 -4.65 8.12 -2.75
C ALA A 63 -6.14 7.73 -2.88
N VAL A 64 -7.00 8.20 -1.96
CA VAL A 64 -8.44 7.95 -2.01
C VAL A 64 -9.11 8.67 -3.17
N ASP A 65 -8.66 9.88 -3.51
CA ASP A 65 -9.22 10.65 -4.62
C ASP A 65 -8.81 10.05 -5.98
N LEU A 66 -7.60 9.49 -6.09
CA LEU A 66 -7.17 8.76 -7.30
C LEU A 66 -8.03 7.53 -7.56
N ILE A 67 -8.26 6.70 -6.52
CA ILE A 67 -9.15 5.54 -6.64
C ILE A 67 -10.56 6.02 -7.02
N GLY A 68 -11.02 7.11 -6.40
CA GLY A 68 -12.33 7.69 -6.70
C GLY A 68 -12.49 8.13 -8.14
N ALA A 69 -11.50 8.81 -8.70
CA ALA A 69 -11.50 9.23 -10.10
C ALA A 69 -11.55 8.02 -11.05
N TRP A 70 -10.78 6.98 -10.76
CA TRP A 70 -10.81 5.72 -11.51
C TRP A 70 -12.20 5.05 -11.47
N VAL A 71 -12.81 4.94 -10.28
CA VAL A 71 -14.15 4.36 -10.10
C VAL A 71 -15.22 5.15 -10.84
N GLN A 72 -15.20 6.49 -10.73
CA GLN A 72 -16.14 7.38 -11.39
C GLN A 72 -16.01 7.38 -12.92
N ALA A 73 -14.82 7.08 -13.43
CA ALA A 73 -14.59 6.87 -14.86
C ALA A 73 -15.08 5.49 -15.38
N GLY A 74 -15.76 4.70 -14.53
CA GLY A 74 -16.25 3.37 -14.88
C GLY A 74 -15.22 2.26 -14.60
N ALA A 75 -14.22 2.54 -13.79
CA ALA A 75 -13.15 1.61 -13.41
C ALA A 75 -12.50 0.92 -14.64
N PRO A 76 -11.95 1.66 -15.60
CA PRO A 76 -11.34 1.06 -16.79
C PRO A 76 -10.11 0.23 -16.42
N GLU A 77 -9.93 -0.92 -17.10
CA GLU A 77 -8.76 -1.78 -16.89
C GLU A 77 -7.49 -1.19 -17.52
N THR A 78 -7.55 -0.87 -18.80
CA THR A 78 -6.39 -0.43 -19.58
C THR A 78 -6.55 0.97 -20.17
N ALA A 79 -7.78 1.43 -20.35
CA ALA A 79 -8.02 2.78 -20.85
C ALA A 79 -7.62 3.83 -19.80
N PRO A 80 -7.02 4.95 -20.22
CA PRO A 80 -6.70 6.04 -19.31
C PRO A 80 -7.97 6.71 -18.79
N PHE A 81 -7.89 7.24 -17.58
CA PHE A 81 -8.92 8.06 -16.96
C PHE A 81 -8.37 9.42 -16.53
N ASP A 82 -9.26 10.39 -16.46
CA ASP A 82 -8.92 11.76 -16.12
C ASP A 82 -9.11 12.04 -14.63
N PHE A 83 -8.25 12.89 -14.10
CA PHE A 83 -8.38 13.41 -12.73
C PHE A 83 -7.77 14.81 -12.61
N THR A 84 -8.10 15.49 -11.53
CA THR A 84 -7.45 16.75 -11.14
C THR A 84 -6.54 16.46 -9.96
N ASP A 85 -5.31 16.89 -10.04
CA ASP A 85 -4.34 16.66 -8.96
C ASP A 85 -4.58 17.59 -7.76
N ALA A 86 -3.77 17.44 -6.70
CA ALA A 86 -3.90 18.22 -5.48
C ALA A 86 -3.62 19.72 -5.67
N PHE A 87 -3.06 20.11 -6.80
CA PHE A 87 -2.71 21.50 -7.15
C PHE A 87 -3.61 22.08 -8.24
N GLY A 88 -4.64 21.36 -8.67
CA GLY A 88 -5.57 21.81 -9.69
C GLY A 88 -5.13 21.52 -11.13
N VAL A 89 -4.07 20.73 -11.34
CA VAL A 89 -3.59 20.35 -12.67
C VAL A 89 -4.44 19.21 -13.24
N ALA A 90 -4.87 19.35 -14.50
CA ALA A 90 -5.55 18.28 -15.22
C ALA A 90 -4.55 17.18 -15.60
N CYS A 91 -4.85 15.95 -15.21
CA CYS A 91 -3.98 14.80 -15.32
C CYS A 91 -4.70 13.60 -15.92
N THR A 92 -3.92 12.62 -16.39
CA THR A 92 -4.44 11.33 -16.83
C THR A 92 -3.60 10.20 -16.21
N ALA A 93 -4.26 9.10 -15.83
CA ALA A 93 -3.67 7.92 -15.23
C ALA A 93 -4.29 6.64 -15.80
N THR A 94 -3.73 5.49 -15.44
CA THR A 94 -4.26 4.16 -15.78
C THR A 94 -4.41 3.33 -14.50
N PHE A 95 -5.13 2.20 -14.57
CA PHE A 95 -5.20 1.30 -13.42
C PHE A 95 -3.80 0.78 -13.07
N ASP A 96 -3.11 0.19 -14.03
CA ASP A 96 -1.70 -0.18 -13.90
C ASP A 96 -0.86 0.85 -14.70
N PRO A 97 0.13 1.51 -14.08
CA PRO A 97 0.67 1.26 -12.73
C PRO A 97 0.09 2.15 -11.62
N ASP A 98 -0.80 3.11 -11.93
CA ASP A 98 -1.08 4.24 -11.03
C ASP A 98 -1.98 3.87 -9.84
N VAL A 99 -3.08 3.12 -10.08
CA VAL A 99 -4.03 2.73 -9.04
C VAL A 99 -3.61 1.43 -8.34
N GLN A 100 -3.13 0.46 -9.10
CA GLN A 100 -2.77 -0.87 -8.58
C GLN A 100 -1.70 -0.81 -7.49
N ILE A 101 -0.73 0.09 -7.61
CA ILE A 101 0.32 0.30 -6.62
C ILE A 101 -0.24 0.59 -5.22
N LEU A 102 -1.40 1.23 -5.11
CA LEU A 102 -2.05 1.55 -3.83
C LEU A 102 -2.49 0.30 -3.07
N PHE A 103 -2.68 -0.81 -3.76
CA PHE A 103 -3.07 -2.10 -3.16
C PHE A 103 -1.88 -3.04 -2.98
N THR A 104 -0.89 -2.96 -3.88
CA THR A 104 0.15 -3.98 -3.99
C THR A 104 1.47 -3.62 -3.31
N GLN A 105 1.73 -2.34 -3.02
CA GLN A 105 2.97 -1.92 -2.38
C GLN A 105 2.81 -1.58 -0.90
N SER A 106 3.78 -2.02 -0.11
CA SER A 106 3.91 -1.63 1.30
C SER A 106 4.39 -0.18 1.44
N ASN A 107 4.11 0.43 2.57
CA ASN A 107 4.52 1.80 2.92
C ASN A 107 3.87 2.92 2.08
N VAL A 108 2.97 2.62 1.16
CA VAL A 108 2.28 3.63 0.34
C VAL A 108 1.33 4.47 1.20
N TRP A 109 0.57 3.83 2.06
CA TRP A 109 -0.45 4.51 2.89
C TRP A 109 0.16 5.26 4.07
N PHE A 110 1.15 4.68 4.71
CA PHE A 110 1.98 5.30 5.76
C PHE A 110 3.24 4.44 5.99
N LYS A 111 4.24 5.00 6.62
CA LYS A 111 5.46 4.27 6.96
C LYS A 111 5.16 3.09 7.89
N GLY A 112 5.48 1.89 7.46
CA GLY A 112 5.18 0.63 8.16
C GLY A 112 3.85 -0.02 7.74
N ALA A 113 3.05 0.61 6.87
CA ALA A 113 1.84 -0.01 6.34
C ALA A 113 2.18 -1.25 5.51
N LEU A 114 1.49 -2.34 5.77
CA LEU A 114 1.50 -3.50 4.87
C LEU A 114 0.75 -3.17 3.58
N ALA A 115 1.13 -3.83 2.48
CA ALA A 115 0.33 -3.83 1.26
C ALA A 115 -1.04 -4.48 1.54
N CYS A 116 -2.10 -4.02 0.87
CA CYS A 116 -3.44 -4.62 1.02
C CYS A 116 -3.45 -6.11 0.68
N ILE A 117 -2.64 -6.51 -0.31
CA ILE A 117 -2.50 -7.91 -0.74
C ILE A 117 -1.91 -8.82 0.34
N ALA A 118 -1.26 -8.30 1.37
CA ALA A 118 -0.77 -9.12 2.48
C ALA A 118 -1.91 -9.81 3.25
N CYS A 119 -3.11 -9.20 3.24
CA CYS A 119 -4.31 -9.76 3.86
C CYS A 119 -5.42 -10.07 2.84
N HIS A 120 -5.39 -9.44 1.66
CA HIS A 120 -6.38 -9.57 0.59
C HIS A 120 -5.71 -10.08 -0.69
N GLY A 121 -5.02 -11.22 -0.58
CA GLY A 121 -4.24 -11.83 -1.66
C GLY A 121 -5.07 -12.72 -2.59
N PRO A 122 -4.42 -13.32 -3.61
CA PRO A 122 -5.11 -14.11 -4.64
C PRO A 122 -5.66 -15.44 -4.12
N ASP A 123 -5.11 -16.01 -3.05
CA ASP A 123 -5.68 -17.20 -2.40
C ASP A 123 -6.88 -16.78 -1.55
N LEU A 124 -8.07 -16.92 -2.13
CA LEU A 124 -9.32 -16.53 -1.47
C LEU A 124 -9.59 -17.32 -0.18
N THR A 125 -9.05 -18.52 -0.03
CA THR A 125 -9.27 -19.35 1.17
C THR A 125 -8.50 -18.83 2.37
N ALA A 126 -7.37 -18.16 2.13
CA ALA A 126 -6.56 -17.50 3.13
C ALA A 126 -6.82 -15.98 3.23
N SER A 127 -7.53 -15.41 2.26
CA SER A 127 -7.76 -13.98 2.17
C SER A 127 -8.92 -13.51 3.06
N TYR A 128 -8.70 -12.45 3.82
CA TYR A 128 -9.77 -11.82 4.57
C TYR A 128 -10.89 -11.31 3.66
N ALA A 129 -12.13 -11.54 4.10
CA ALA A 129 -13.35 -11.21 3.38
C ALA A 129 -13.48 -11.90 2.01
N LEU A 130 -12.73 -12.98 1.75
CA LEU A 130 -12.71 -13.69 0.47
C LEU A 130 -12.54 -12.71 -0.70
N MET A 131 -11.53 -11.83 -0.60
CA MET A 131 -11.32 -10.70 -1.50
C MET A 131 -9.87 -10.72 -2.00
N ASN A 132 -9.68 -10.53 -3.30
CA ASN A 132 -8.37 -10.37 -3.92
C ASN A 132 -8.18 -8.90 -4.33
N LEU A 133 -7.09 -8.27 -3.93
CA LEU A 133 -6.70 -6.90 -4.32
C LEU A 133 -5.39 -6.87 -5.11
N SER A 134 -4.91 -8.02 -5.62
CA SER A 134 -3.62 -8.09 -6.31
C SER A 134 -3.67 -7.64 -7.77
N ASP A 135 -4.85 -7.63 -8.36
CA ASP A 135 -5.05 -7.35 -9.77
C ASP A 135 -6.38 -6.65 -10.03
N TYR A 136 -6.56 -6.19 -11.26
CA TYR A 136 -7.78 -5.50 -11.69
C TYR A 136 -9.04 -6.34 -11.48
N GLN A 137 -9.01 -7.61 -11.92
CA GLN A 137 -10.15 -8.51 -11.78
C GLN A 137 -10.53 -8.70 -10.31
N GLY A 138 -9.53 -8.90 -9.45
CA GLY A 138 -9.74 -9.08 -8.03
C GLY A 138 -10.41 -7.88 -7.37
N VAL A 139 -9.96 -6.66 -7.68
CA VAL A 139 -10.54 -5.43 -7.17
C VAL A 139 -11.98 -5.23 -7.66
N THR A 140 -12.23 -5.43 -8.96
CA THR A 140 -13.56 -5.21 -9.57
C THR A 140 -14.57 -6.31 -9.27
N TYR A 141 -14.11 -7.53 -8.96
CA TYR A 141 -14.98 -8.63 -8.56
C TYR A 141 -15.43 -8.54 -7.09
N GLY A 142 -14.75 -7.71 -6.30
CA GLY A 142 -15.18 -7.36 -4.96
C GLY A 142 -14.89 -8.42 -3.89
N SER A 143 -15.70 -8.45 -2.83
CA SER A 143 -15.52 -9.29 -1.65
C SER A 143 -16.53 -10.43 -1.56
N ARG A 144 -16.31 -11.37 -0.61
CA ARG A 144 -17.19 -12.54 -0.38
C ARG A 144 -17.36 -13.42 -1.63
N ARG A 145 -16.29 -13.57 -2.37
CA ARG A 145 -16.24 -14.38 -3.59
C ARG A 145 -16.27 -15.86 -3.23
N THR A 146 -16.99 -16.65 -4.01
CA THR A 146 -17.08 -18.10 -3.84
C THR A 146 -16.00 -18.85 -4.62
N SER A 147 -15.41 -18.21 -5.63
CA SER A 147 -14.28 -18.71 -6.42
C SER A 147 -13.51 -17.55 -7.06
N ALA A 148 -12.38 -17.87 -7.68
CA ALA A 148 -11.55 -16.89 -8.40
C ALA A 148 -12.29 -16.21 -9.56
N ASP A 149 -13.22 -16.90 -10.19
CA ASP A 149 -13.97 -16.38 -11.36
C ASP A 149 -15.35 -15.82 -11.01
N ALA A 150 -15.80 -15.98 -9.76
CA ALA A 150 -17.08 -15.49 -9.31
C ALA A 150 -17.00 -14.02 -8.86
N LYS A 151 -17.93 -13.20 -9.31
CA LYS A 151 -18.16 -11.87 -8.71
C LYS A 151 -18.78 -12.04 -7.34
N GLY A 152 -18.29 -11.25 -6.39
CA GLY A 152 -18.81 -11.18 -5.03
C GLY A 152 -19.61 -9.90 -4.78
N SER A 153 -19.53 -9.43 -3.53
CA SER A 153 -20.15 -8.16 -3.15
C SER A 153 -19.30 -7.00 -3.67
N ASP A 154 -19.95 -6.06 -4.34
CA ASP A 154 -19.30 -4.84 -4.83
C ASP A 154 -18.68 -4.04 -3.68
N ILE A 155 -17.45 -3.62 -3.87
CA ILE A 155 -16.71 -2.77 -2.93
C ILE A 155 -16.48 -1.36 -3.47
N LEU A 156 -16.82 -1.11 -4.75
CA LEU A 156 -16.60 0.14 -5.48
C LEU A 156 -17.85 1.04 -5.56
N GLY A 157 -18.99 0.57 -5.03
CA GLY A 157 -20.23 1.36 -4.92
C GLY A 157 -21.00 1.52 -6.21
N GLY A 158 -20.84 0.62 -7.18
CA GLY A 158 -21.54 0.68 -8.47
C GLY A 158 -21.25 1.95 -9.27
N GLY A 159 -20.06 2.51 -9.12
CA GLY A 159 -19.65 3.79 -9.73
C GLY A 159 -19.87 5.02 -8.84
N ASP A 160 -20.60 4.90 -7.73
CA ASP A 160 -20.71 5.95 -6.71
C ASP A 160 -19.66 5.74 -5.61
N TRP A 161 -18.49 6.35 -5.80
CA TRP A 161 -17.36 6.17 -4.94
C TRP A 161 -17.65 6.46 -3.46
N GLN A 162 -18.45 7.48 -3.16
CA GLN A 162 -18.77 7.86 -1.78
C GLN A 162 -19.64 6.83 -1.06
N LYS A 163 -20.39 6.02 -1.80
CA LYS A 163 -21.16 4.88 -1.26
C LYS A 163 -20.33 3.59 -1.19
N ALA A 164 -19.16 3.57 -1.81
CA ALA A 164 -18.31 2.40 -1.87
C ALA A 164 -17.88 1.93 -0.49
N ARG A 165 -17.93 0.62 -0.25
CA ARG A 165 -17.42 0.04 0.99
C ARG A 165 -15.93 0.30 1.17
N LEU A 166 -15.16 0.25 0.08
CA LEU A 166 -13.74 0.55 0.08
C LEU A 166 -13.48 1.99 0.51
N TYR A 167 -14.24 2.97 -0.01
CA TYR A 167 -14.15 4.37 0.41
C TYR A 167 -14.32 4.52 1.92
N GLN A 168 -15.37 3.92 2.48
CA GLN A 168 -15.65 3.99 3.92
C GLN A 168 -14.49 3.41 4.74
N MET A 169 -13.94 2.27 4.33
CA MET A 169 -12.82 1.64 5.03
C MET A 169 -11.54 2.49 5.01
N LEU A 170 -11.26 3.14 3.88
CA LEU A 170 -10.09 3.97 3.72
C LEU A 170 -10.22 5.30 4.47
N THR A 171 -11.36 5.97 4.40
CA THR A 171 -11.56 7.30 5.02
C THR A 171 -11.72 7.22 6.54
N THR A 172 -12.36 6.19 7.05
CA THR A 172 -12.48 5.97 8.51
C THR A 172 -11.18 5.45 9.15
N GLY A 173 -10.18 5.06 8.34
CA GLY A 173 -8.94 4.48 8.85
C GLY A 173 -9.06 3.03 9.30
N ALA A 174 -10.17 2.35 9.00
CA ALA A 174 -10.32 0.92 9.25
C ALA A 174 -9.35 0.09 8.40
N MET A 175 -8.98 0.60 7.23
CA MET A 175 -7.96 0.05 6.33
C MET A 175 -7.03 1.15 5.79
N PRO A 176 -5.74 0.85 5.64
CA PRO A 176 -5.04 -0.31 6.19
C PRO A 176 -5.01 -0.27 7.73
N PRO A 177 -4.95 -1.44 8.40
CA PRO A 177 -4.94 -1.51 9.86
C PRO A 177 -3.66 -0.87 10.43
N GLY A 178 -3.74 -0.34 11.66
CA GLY A 178 -2.59 0.30 12.33
C GLY A 178 -2.30 1.73 11.84
N ARG A 179 -3.22 2.34 11.08
CA ARG A 179 -3.10 3.72 10.61
C ARG A 179 -2.94 4.68 11.80
N PRO A 180 -1.89 5.52 11.83
CA PRO A 180 -1.75 6.56 12.84
C PRO A 180 -2.91 7.58 12.77
N GLY A 181 -3.48 7.96 13.92
CA GLY A 181 -4.68 8.80 14.00
C GLY A 181 -4.56 10.21 13.41
N LEU A 182 -3.33 10.68 13.12
CA LEU A 182 -3.07 12.00 12.54
C LEU A 182 -2.95 12.01 11.01
N LEU A 183 -3.12 10.87 10.35
CA LEU A 183 -3.05 10.83 8.89
C LEU A 183 -4.31 11.44 8.25
N PRO A 184 -4.15 12.11 7.09
CA PRO A 184 -5.28 12.65 6.33
C PRO A 184 -6.34 11.59 6.04
N GLU A 185 -7.60 11.93 6.16
CA GLU A 185 -8.75 11.06 5.89
C GLU A 185 -8.67 10.46 4.47
N LYS A 186 -8.28 11.25 3.48
CA LYS A 186 -8.12 10.80 2.09
C LYS A 186 -6.77 10.13 1.78
N GLY A 187 -6.04 9.75 2.79
CA GLY A 187 -4.74 9.07 2.65
C GLY A 187 -3.60 10.02 2.26
N PRO A 188 -2.43 9.46 1.92
CA PRO A 188 -1.25 10.21 1.55
C PRO A 188 -1.40 10.88 0.19
N LEU A 189 -0.54 11.88 -0.07
CA LEU A 189 -0.25 12.34 -1.43
C LEU A 189 0.68 11.33 -2.11
N VAL A 190 0.32 10.91 -3.30
CA VAL A 190 1.09 9.94 -4.11
C VAL A 190 1.34 10.51 -5.50
N PRO A 191 2.49 10.20 -6.11
CA PRO A 191 2.69 10.46 -7.53
C PRO A 191 1.83 9.51 -8.35
N ALA A 192 1.13 10.01 -9.37
CA ALA A 192 0.32 9.19 -10.27
C ALA A 192 0.14 9.88 -11.61
N GLY A 193 0.08 9.09 -12.68
CA GLY A 193 -0.19 9.59 -14.01
C GLY A 193 0.73 10.71 -14.47
N LYS A 194 0.25 11.49 -15.41
CA LYS A 194 1.00 12.61 -16.02
C LYS A 194 0.07 13.79 -16.32
N PRO A 195 0.58 15.01 -16.34
CA PRO A 195 -0.17 16.18 -16.83
C PRO A 195 -0.64 15.99 -18.28
N LYS A 196 -1.81 16.53 -18.58
CA LYS A 196 -2.36 16.59 -19.94
C LYS A 196 -1.72 17.66 -20.78
#